data_7eeb10e9d5bca7ee28090bb64dce27ba
#
_entry.id   7eeb10e9d5bca7ee28090bb64dce27ba
#
_cell.length_a   1.000
_cell.length_b   1.000
_cell.length_c   1.000
_cell.angle_alpha   90.00
_cell.angle_beta   90.00
_cell.angle_gamma   90.00
#
_symmetry.space_group_name_H-M   'P 1'
#
loop_
_entity.id
_entity.type
_entity.pdbx_description
1 polymer ?
#
loop_
_entity_poly.entity_id
_entity_poly.type
_entity_poly.pdbx_seq_one_letter_code
_entity_poly.pdbx_strand_id
1 'polypeptide(L)'
;SQWRENIDEILGSFQAGDILLLQNEINQLEYIIEKAWERKMTIALNPSPITKELFSYDLSKINVLLLNEIEGEALSGEREPEDIIKSLKAKYQNTDIVLTLGEKGVLCNFRNKTVYEPSKKVDVADTTAAGDTFTGYFIYGLICKSSIEENLKRSTAAAAIAVSRKGAAPSIPTMDEVENYMKG
;
A
#
# COMPACT_ATOMS: atom_id res chain seq x y z
N SER A 1 6.46 20.29 -20.54
CA SER A 1 5.93 21.27 -19.57
C SER A 1 6.83 21.28 -18.34
N GLN A 2 6.91 22.38 -17.65
CA GLN A 2 7.75 22.55 -16.45
C GLN A 2 7.53 21.42 -15.40
N TRP A 3 6.31 20.93 -15.26
CA TRP A 3 5.99 19.81 -14.40
C TRP A 3 6.70 18.52 -14.81
N ARG A 4 6.76 18.21 -16.10
CA ARG A 4 7.44 17.01 -16.60
C ARG A 4 8.95 17.12 -16.44
N GLU A 5 9.53 18.29 -16.70
CA GLU A 5 10.96 18.56 -16.47
C GLU A 5 11.33 18.37 -15.00
N ASN A 6 10.49 18.89 -14.08
CA ASN A 6 10.71 18.70 -12.64
C ASN A 6 10.61 17.22 -12.22
N ILE A 7 9.64 16.47 -12.77
CA ILE A 7 9.51 15.02 -12.51
C ILE A 7 10.75 14.28 -13.01
N ASP A 8 11.21 14.57 -14.22
CA ASP A 8 12.39 13.93 -14.79
C ASP A 8 13.65 14.24 -13.99
N GLU A 9 13.81 15.46 -13.48
CA GLU A 9 14.92 15.86 -12.61
C GLU A 9 14.87 15.09 -11.28
N ILE A 10 13.70 15.05 -10.62
CA ILE A 10 13.53 14.34 -9.34
C ILE A 10 13.81 12.86 -9.52
N LEU A 11 13.18 12.21 -10.50
CA LEU A 11 13.38 10.79 -10.76
C LEU A 11 14.79 10.46 -11.24
N GLY A 12 15.47 11.44 -11.84
CA GLY A 12 16.87 11.30 -12.27
C GLY A 12 17.86 11.02 -11.14
N SER A 13 17.52 11.39 -9.91
CA SER A 13 18.34 11.13 -8.71
C SER A 13 18.15 9.72 -8.12
N PHE A 14 17.12 8.98 -8.56
CA PHE A 14 16.83 7.64 -8.07
C PHE A 14 17.44 6.55 -8.93
N GLN A 15 17.70 5.39 -8.31
CA GLN A 15 18.32 4.23 -8.92
C GLN A 15 17.31 3.10 -9.16
N ALA A 16 17.68 2.15 -10.04
CA ALA A 16 16.90 0.93 -10.21
C ALA A 16 16.75 0.18 -8.88
N GLY A 17 15.52 -0.26 -8.58
CA GLY A 17 15.17 -0.92 -7.33
C GLY A 17 14.77 0.01 -6.19
N ASP A 18 14.99 1.32 -6.32
CA ASP A 18 14.43 2.28 -5.37
C ASP A 18 12.90 2.20 -5.36
N ILE A 19 12.29 2.42 -4.20
CA ILE A 19 10.84 2.33 -4.03
C ILE A 19 10.20 3.71 -4.15
N LEU A 20 9.21 3.81 -5.02
CA LEU A 20 8.39 4.99 -5.18
C LEU A 20 6.96 4.68 -4.70
N LEU A 21 6.53 5.35 -3.64
CA LEU A 21 5.15 5.28 -3.16
C LEU A 21 4.33 6.41 -3.77
N LEU A 22 3.26 6.05 -4.44
CA LEU A 22 2.34 6.98 -5.11
C LEU A 22 0.92 6.86 -4.55
N GLN A 23 0.21 7.98 -4.58
CA GLN A 23 -1.23 8.07 -4.33
C GLN A 23 -1.92 8.76 -5.52
N ASN A 24 -3.21 8.51 -5.72
CA ASN A 24 -3.95 9.04 -6.87
C ASN A 24 -4.32 10.53 -6.73
N GLU A 25 -3.80 11.23 -5.73
CA GLU A 25 -3.92 12.69 -5.58
C GLU A 25 -2.86 13.47 -6.36
N ILE A 26 -1.86 12.78 -6.90
CA ILE A 26 -0.72 13.39 -7.58
C ILE A 26 -1.08 13.73 -9.02
N ASN A 27 -0.88 14.98 -9.40
CA ASN A 27 -0.98 15.40 -10.80
C ASN A 27 0.06 14.66 -11.66
N GLN A 28 -0.32 14.28 -12.88
CA GLN A 28 0.55 13.57 -13.83
C GLN A 28 0.95 12.16 -13.35
N LEU A 29 0.09 11.49 -12.58
CA LEU A 29 0.36 10.16 -12.04
C LEU A 29 0.79 9.15 -13.13
N GLU A 30 0.09 9.14 -14.26
CA GLU A 30 0.43 8.26 -15.40
C GLU A 30 1.86 8.52 -15.91
N TYR A 31 2.25 9.79 -16.05
CA TYR A 31 3.60 10.14 -16.49
C TYR A 31 4.66 9.71 -15.47
N ILE A 32 4.39 9.87 -14.19
CA ILE A 32 5.30 9.45 -13.11
C ILE A 32 5.47 7.93 -13.13
N ILE A 33 4.38 7.18 -13.27
CA ILE A 33 4.41 5.71 -13.37
C ILE A 33 5.28 5.27 -14.55
N GLU A 34 5.07 5.88 -15.72
CA GLU A 34 5.84 5.56 -16.93
C GLU A 34 7.34 5.79 -16.71
N LYS A 35 7.71 6.96 -16.20
CA LYS A 35 9.11 7.32 -15.96
C LYS A 35 9.78 6.49 -14.87
N ALA A 36 9.07 6.15 -13.82
CA ALA A 36 9.56 5.26 -12.77
C ALA A 36 9.77 3.82 -13.30
N TRP A 37 8.84 3.35 -14.14
CA TRP A 37 8.93 2.05 -14.77
C TRP A 37 10.13 1.96 -15.74
N GLU A 38 10.33 2.98 -16.59
CA GLU A 38 11.51 3.08 -17.47
C GLU A 38 12.83 3.00 -16.69
N ARG A 39 12.87 3.53 -15.48
CA ARG A 39 14.02 3.55 -14.58
C ARG A 39 14.15 2.28 -13.73
N LYS A 40 13.27 1.31 -13.90
CA LYS A 40 13.24 0.06 -13.13
C LYS A 40 13.11 0.27 -11.62
N MET A 41 12.39 1.32 -11.23
CA MET A 41 12.02 1.55 -9.83
C MET A 41 10.93 0.56 -9.42
N THR A 42 10.85 0.27 -8.13
CA THR A 42 9.73 -0.46 -7.54
C THR A 42 8.61 0.54 -7.26
N ILE A 43 7.48 0.37 -7.93
CA ILE A 43 6.34 1.29 -7.84
C ILE A 43 5.27 0.67 -6.94
N ALA A 44 4.99 1.33 -5.83
CA ALA A 44 3.87 1.03 -4.94
C ALA A 44 2.79 2.12 -5.11
N LEU A 45 1.56 1.71 -5.32
CA LEU A 45 0.42 2.61 -5.50
C LEU A 45 -0.65 2.34 -4.46
N ASN A 46 -1.06 3.40 -3.76
CA ASN A 46 -2.36 3.47 -3.09
C ASN A 46 -3.31 4.21 -4.04
N PRO A 47 -4.34 3.55 -4.61
CA PRO A 47 -5.18 4.13 -5.64
C PRO A 47 -6.21 5.15 -5.14
N SER A 48 -6.18 5.51 -3.86
CA SER A 48 -7.08 6.50 -3.26
C SER A 48 -6.69 7.94 -3.63
N PRO A 49 -7.66 8.80 -3.92
CA PRO A 49 -9.07 8.50 -4.16
C PRO A 49 -9.29 7.81 -5.51
N ILE A 50 -10.31 6.96 -5.59
CA ILE A 50 -10.68 6.32 -6.86
C ILE A 50 -11.35 7.36 -7.76
N THR A 51 -10.74 7.62 -8.91
CA THR A 51 -11.24 8.53 -9.94
C THR A 51 -11.43 7.81 -11.27
N LYS A 52 -12.21 8.39 -12.18
CA LYS A 52 -12.41 7.80 -13.51
C LYS A 52 -11.12 7.68 -14.30
N GLU A 53 -10.23 8.64 -14.14
CA GLU A 53 -8.93 8.70 -14.82
C GLU A 53 -8.06 7.50 -14.44
N LEU A 54 -8.15 7.03 -13.18
CA LEU A 54 -7.38 5.89 -12.71
C LEU A 54 -7.58 4.63 -13.58
N PHE A 55 -8.82 4.42 -14.05
CA PHE A 55 -9.14 3.25 -14.90
C PHE A 55 -8.52 3.32 -16.29
N SER A 56 -8.05 4.49 -16.72
CA SER A 56 -7.33 4.65 -17.99
C SER A 56 -5.82 4.43 -17.87
N TYR A 57 -5.27 4.39 -16.65
CA TYR A 57 -3.85 4.20 -16.44
C TYR A 57 -3.44 2.73 -16.60
N ASP A 58 -2.23 2.51 -17.09
CA ASP A 58 -1.64 1.18 -17.16
C ASP A 58 -1.11 0.73 -15.80
N LEU A 59 -2.00 0.16 -14.98
CA LEU A 59 -1.64 -0.34 -13.65
C LEU A 59 -0.80 -1.62 -13.69
N SER A 60 -0.59 -2.23 -14.85
CA SER A 60 0.30 -3.40 -14.99
C SER A 60 1.77 -3.07 -14.70
N LYS A 61 2.13 -1.80 -14.74
CA LYS A 61 3.47 -1.28 -14.39
C LYS A 61 3.70 -1.11 -12.88
N ILE A 62 2.64 -1.24 -12.09
CA ILE A 62 2.71 -1.16 -10.63
C ILE A 62 3.23 -2.49 -10.07
N ASN A 63 4.19 -2.43 -9.15
CA ASN A 63 4.74 -3.61 -8.50
C ASN A 63 3.91 -4.05 -7.30
N VAL A 64 3.39 -3.09 -6.52
CA VAL A 64 2.57 -3.33 -5.34
C VAL A 64 1.38 -2.40 -5.33
N LEU A 65 0.19 -2.96 -5.25
CA LEU A 65 -1.07 -2.22 -5.12
C LEU A 65 -1.59 -2.39 -3.69
N LEU A 66 -1.64 -1.27 -2.95
CA LEU A 66 -2.13 -1.22 -1.58
C LEU A 66 -3.51 -0.57 -1.57
N LEU A 67 -4.52 -1.30 -1.15
CA LEU A 67 -5.92 -0.83 -1.20
C LEU A 67 -6.74 -1.40 -0.05
N ASN A 68 -7.83 -0.70 0.27
CA ASN A 68 -8.84 -1.18 1.18
C ASN A 68 -9.99 -1.90 0.43
N GLU A 69 -10.99 -2.40 1.16
CA GLU A 69 -12.12 -3.12 0.57
C GLU A 69 -12.94 -2.26 -0.41
N ILE A 70 -13.13 -0.97 -0.11
CA ILE A 70 -13.87 -0.05 -0.98
C ILE A 70 -13.14 0.15 -2.31
N GLU A 71 -11.85 0.37 -2.27
CA GLU A 71 -10.99 0.51 -3.44
C GLU A 71 -10.88 -0.80 -4.20
N GLY A 72 -10.77 -1.90 -3.48
CA GLY A 72 -10.76 -3.25 -4.06
C GLY A 72 -12.04 -3.57 -4.82
N GLU A 73 -13.20 -3.27 -4.26
CA GLU A 73 -14.49 -3.42 -4.94
C GLU A 73 -14.57 -2.54 -6.18
N ALA A 74 -14.14 -1.28 -6.09
CA ALA A 74 -14.17 -0.34 -7.21
C ALA A 74 -13.30 -0.79 -8.38
N LEU A 75 -12.12 -1.33 -8.13
CA LEU A 75 -11.18 -1.78 -9.17
C LEU A 75 -11.46 -3.17 -9.72
N SER A 76 -11.99 -4.07 -8.90
CA SER A 76 -12.23 -5.47 -9.28
C SER A 76 -13.67 -5.75 -9.72
N GLY A 77 -14.64 -5.00 -9.21
CA GLY A 77 -16.05 -5.31 -9.34
C GLY A 77 -16.55 -6.42 -8.41
N GLU A 78 -15.68 -6.93 -7.54
CA GLU A 78 -15.96 -8.01 -6.59
C GLU A 78 -16.06 -7.46 -5.16
N ARG A 79 -16.74 -8.19 -4.27
CA ARG A 79 -16.93 -7.77 -2.86
C ARG A 79 -16.17 -8.61 -1.87
N GLU A 80 -16.10 -9.92 -2.10
CA GLU A 80 -15.39 -10.82 -1.20
C GLU A 80 -13.87 -10.66 -1.36
N PRO A 81 -13.10 -10.59 -0.26
CA PRO A 81 -11.66 -10.33 -0.32
C PRO A 81 -10.87 -11.26 -1.24
N GLU A 82 -11.15 -12.56 -1.21
CA GLU A 82 -10.50 -13.54 -2.06
C GLU A 82 -10.83 -13.31 -3.54
N ASP A 83 -12.08 -12.95 -3.85
CA ASP A 83 -12.51 -12.67 -5.23
C ASP A 83 -11.90 -11.36 -5.74
N ILE A 84 -11.79 -10.34 -4.88
CA ILE A 84 -11.09 -9.10 -5.19
C ILE A 84 -9.65 -9.41 -5.61
N ILE A 85 -8.91 -10.14 -4.79
CA ILE A 85 -7.52 -10.50 -5.08
C ILE A 85 -7.40 -11.33 -6.35
N LYS A 86 -8.25 -12.33 -6.52
CA LYS A 86 -8.27 -13.18 -7.71
C LYS A 86 -8.52 -12.37 -8.98
N SER A 87 -9.50 -11.48 -8.96
CA SER A 87 -9.82 -10.61 -10.09
C SER A 87 -8.66 -9.66 -10.43
N LEU A 88 -8.08 -9.01 -9.42
CA LEU A 88 -6.96 -8.09 -9.62
C LEU A 88 -5.69 -8.81 -10.09
N LYS A 89 -5.41 -10.01 -9.57
CA LYS A 89 -4.27 -10.84 -10.05
C LYS A 89 -4.46 -11.33 -11.48
N ALA A 90 -5.67 -11.65 -11.89
CA ALA A 90 -5.96 -12.01 -13.29
C ALA A 90 -5.70 -10.83 -14.22
N LYS A 91 -5.99 -9.62 -13.78
CA LYS A 91 -5.84 -8.38 -14.55
C LYS A 91 -4.39 -7.85 -14.54
N TYR A 92 -3.71 -7.98 -13.40
CA TYR A 92 -2.36 -7.45 -13.15
C TYR A 92 -1.47 -8.57 -12.60
N GLN A 93 -1.09 -9.50 -13.47
CA GLN A 93 -0.43 -10.77 -13.08
C GLN A 93 0.89 -10.59 -12.32
N ASN A 94 1.63 -9.53 -12.61
CA ASN A 94 2.94 -9.25 -12.01
C ASN A 94 2.86 -8.24 -10.84
N THR A 95 1.66 -7.83 -10.46
CA THR A 95 1.45 -6.88 -9.36
C THR A 95 1.11 -7.65 -8.09
N ASP A 96 1.83 -7.36 -7.01
CA ASP A 96 1.48 -7.83 -5.67
C ASP A 96 0.29 -7.03 -5.15
N ILE A 97 -0.68 -7.71 -4.55
CA ILE A 97 -1.91 -7.09 -4.03
C ILE A 97 -1.94 -7.18 -2.52
N VAL A 98 -2.07 -6.03 -1.87
CA VAL A 98 -2.21 -5.92 -0.42
C VAL A 98 -3.56 -5.29 -0.11
N LEU A 99 -4.51 -6.10 0.36
CA LEU A 99 -5.88 -5.71 0.64
C LEU A 99 -6.11 -5.60 2.15
N THR A 100 -6.25 -4.37 2.65
CA THR A 100 -6.57 -4.13 4.05
C THR A 100 -8.08 -4.32 4.30
N LEU A 101 -8.42 -4.99 5.40
CA LEU A 101 -9.78 -5.40 5.76
C LEU A 101 -10.24 -4.76 7.08
N GLY A 102 -9.68 -3.61 7.44
CA GLY A 102 -9.99 -2.94 8.70
C GLY A 102 -9.69 -3.84 9.91
N GLU A 103 -10.66 -3.99 10.79
CA GLU A 103 -10.53 -4.82 12.00
C GLU A 103 -10.30 -6.31 11.74
N LYS A 104 -10.56 -6.78 10.52
CA LYS A 104 -10.32 -8.17 10.12
C LYS A 104 -8.86 -8.45 9.73
N GLY A 105 -8.03 -7.41 9.63
CA GLY A 105 -6.62 -7.58 9.29
C GLY A 105 -6.31 -7.29 7.83
N VAL A 106 -5.50 -8.13 7.19
CA VAL A 106 -5.05 -7.94 5.81
C VAL A 106 -4.96 -9.27 5.07
N LEU A 107 -5.41 -9.27 3.81
CA LEU A 107 -5.22 -10.37 2.86
C LEU A 107 -4.27 -9.88 1.76
N CYS A 108 -3.25 -10.67 1.46
CA CYS A 108 -2.19 -10.28 0.54
C CYS A 108 -1.91 -11.42 -0.44
N ASN A 109 -1.71 -11.09 -1.70
CA ASN A 109 -1.03 -11.97 -2.64
C ASN A 109 0.29 -11.32 -3.03
N PHE A 110 1.37 -11.87 -2.49
CA PHE A 110 2.73 -11.37 -2.68
C PHE A 110 3.59 -12.45 -3.34
N ARG A 111 4.13 -12.15 -4.50
CA ARG A 111 4.89 -13.12 -5.33
C ARG A 111 4.13 -14.43 -5.51
N ASN A 112 2.86 -14.33 -5.84
CA ASN A 112 1.93 -15.45 -6.04
C ASN A 112 1.67 -16.33 -4.79
N LYS A 113 2.04 -15.86 -3.61
CA LYS A 113 1.72 -16.48 -2.33
C LYS A 113 0.63 -15.69 -1.62
N THR A 114 -0.47 -16.36 -1.27
CA THR A 114 -1.54 -15.74 -0.49
C THR A 114 -1.24 -15.86 1.00
N VAL A 115 -1.26 -14.73 1.69
CA VAL A 115 -1.02 -14.61 3.13
C VAL A 115 -2.14 -13.80 3.75
N TYR A 116 -2.70 -14.30 4.84
CA TYR A 116 -3.65 -13.57 5.67
C TYR A 116 -3.02 -13.29 7.04
N GLU A 117 -3.12 -12.03 7.48
CA GLU A 117 -2.71 -11.62 8.82
C GLU A 117 -3.90 -11.01 9.55
N PRO A 118 -4.39 -11.61 10.64
CA PRO A 118 -5.48 -11.05 11.41
C PRO A 118 -5.05 -9.81 12.19
N SER A 119 -5.96 -8.86 12.37
CA SER A 119 -5.75 -7.74 13.30
C SER A 119 -6.07 -8.15 14.73
N LYS A 120 -5.31 -7.66 15.70
CA LYS A 120 -5.69 -7.74 17.10
C LYS A 120 -6.85 -6.79 17.38
N LYS A 121 -7.80 -7.22 18.19
CA LYS A 121 -8.89 -6.35 18.65
C LYS A 121 -8.33 -5.25 19.54
N VAL A 122 -8.71 -4.03 19.24
CA VAL A 122 -8.34 -2.82 20.01
C VAL A 122 -9.57 -1.93 20.17
N ASP A 123 -9.56 -1.12 21.20
CA ASP A 123 -10.57 -0.07 21.36
C ASP A 123 -10.28 1.04 20.33
N VAL A 124 -11.25 1.25 19.45
CA VAL A 124 -11.12 2.22 18.36
C VAL A 124 -11.40 3.63 18.90
N ALA A 125 -10.39 4.49 18.90
CA ALA A 125 -10.53 5.91 19.22
C ALA A 125 -10.64 6.75 17.94
N ASP A 126 -9.82 6.46 16.94
CA ASP A 126 -9.76 7.21 15.67
C ASP A 126 -9.16 6.34 14.57
N THR A 127 -9.81 6.28 13.40
CA THR A 127 -9.31 5.52 12.24
C THR A 127 -8.53 6.37 11.24
N THR A 128 -8.33 7.68 11.52
CA THR A 128 -7.81 8.66 10.58
C THR A 128 -6.46 8.28 9.97
N ALA A 129 -5.53 7.77 10.78
CA ALA A 129 -4.16 7.50 10.32
C ALA A 129 -3.86 6.00 10.12
N ALA A 130 -4.84 5.12 10.28
CA ALA A 130 -4.59 3.67 10.26
C ALA A 130 -4.06 3.17 8.90
N GLY A 131 -4.68 3.59 7.81
CA GLY A 131 -4.28 3.21 6.46
C GLY A 131 -2.90 3.74 6.09
N ASP A 132 -2.63 5.00 6.39
CA ASP A 132 -1.32 5.61 6.12
C ASP A 132 -0.21 4.99 6.99
N THR A 133 -0.52 4.66 8.24
CA THR A 133 0.40 3.97 9.15
C THR A 133 0.73 2.58 8.64
N PHE A 134 -0.28 1.80 8.23
CA PHE A 134 -0.07 0.49 7.61
C PHE A 134 0.85 0.60 6.39
N THR A 135 0.52 1.49 5.48
CA THR A 135 1.28 1.71 4.23
C THR A 135 2.73 2.08 4.50
N GLY A 136 2.98 3.00 5.43
CA GLY A 136 4.33 3.44 5.80
C GLY A 136 5.18 2.28 6.35
N TYR A 137 4.63 1.48 7.27
CA TYR A 137 5.33 0.32 7.82
C TYR A 137 5.50 -0.81 6.79
N PHE A 138 4.54 -0.99 5.90
CA PHE A 138 4.65 -1.97 4.81
C PHE A 138 5.81 -1.62 3.86
N ILE A 139 5.91 -0.37 3.44
CA ILE A 139 7.01 0.12 2.60
C ILE A 139 8.36 -0.03 3.31
N TYR A 140 8.43 0.29 4.60
CA TYR A 140 9.62 0.06 5.41
C TYR A 140 10.04 -1.42 5.39
N GLY A 141 9.09 -2.33 5.54
CA GLY A 141 9.35 -3.76 5.45
C GLY A 141 9.88 -4.22 4.09
N LEU A 142 9.42 -3.61 2.99
CA LEU A 142 9.98 -3.85 1.65
C LEU A 142 11.42 -3.37 1.55
N ILE A 143 11.72 -2.18 2.07
CA ILE A 143 13.08 -1.62 2.08
C ILE A 143 14.04 -2.52 2.87
N CYS A 144 13.61 -3.00 4.03
CA CYS A 144 14.38 -3.90 4.89
C CYS A 144 14.43 -5.35 4.40
N LYS A 145 13.74 -5.67 3.29
CA LYS A 145 13.62 -7.04 2.75
C LYS A 145 13.12 -8.05 3.79
N SER A 146 12.21 -7.62 4.66
CA SER A 146 11.53 -8.50 5.61
C SER A 146 10.71 -9.55 4.88
N SER A 147 10.50 -10.72 5.50
CA SER A 147 9.52 -11.67 4.96
C SER A 147 8.13 -11.03 4.90
N ILE A 148 7.29 -11.49 3.98
CA ILE A 148 5.94 -10.91 3.85
C ILE A 148 5.14 -11.13 5.14
N GLU A 149 5.29 -12.27 5.79
CA GLU A 149 4.62 -12.58 7.04
C GLU A 149 5.01 -11.60 8.16
N GLU A 150 6.29 -11.33 8.31
CA GLU A 150 6.82 -10.35 9.27
C GLU A 150 6.37 -8.93 8.95
N ASN A 151 6.43 -8.55 7.68
CA ASN A 151 6.01 -7.25 7.22
C ASN A 151 4.52 -7.01 7.53
N LEU A 152 3.64 -7.95 7.18
CA LEU A 152 2.21 -7.84 7.46
C LEU A 152 1.91 -7.78 8.95
N LYS A 153 2.59 -8.60 9.75
CA LYS A 153 2.46 -8.57 11.22
C LYS A 153 2.80 -7.20 11.80
N ARG A 154 3.92 -6.65 11.40
CA ARG A 154 4.39 -5.33 11.85
C ARG A 154 3.44 -4.21 11.40
N SER A 155 3.06 -4.21 10.14
CA SER A 155 2.20 -3.19 9.56
C SER A 155 0.79 -3.22 10.16
N THR A 156 0.25 -4.41 10.39
CA THR A 156 -1.06 -4.60 11.05
C THR A 156 -1.01 -4.17 12.52
N ALA A 157 0.06 -4.50 13.23
CA ALA A 157 0.27 -4.05 14.61
C ALA A 157 0.36 -2.52 14.69
N ALA A 158 1.11 -1.90 13.80
CA ALA A 158 1.23 -0.44 13.73
C ALA A 158 -0.13 0.25 13.48
N ALA A 159 -0.91 -0.28 12.54
CA ALA A 159 -2.25 0.23 12.26
C ALA A 159 -3.19 0.08 13.48
N ALA A 160 -3.14 -1.04 14.18
CA ALA A 160 -3.94 -1.27 15.39
C ALA A 160 -3.60 -0.27 16.51
N ILE A 161 -2.33 0.03 16.72
CA ILE A 161 -1.90 1.05 17.67
C ILE A 161 -2.43 2.43 17.25
N ALA A 162 -2.33 2.77 15.97
CA ALA A 162 -2.81 4.05 15.44
C ALA A 162 -4.30 4.26 15.67
N VAL A 163 -5.15 3.24 15.44
CA VAL A 163 -6.60 3.35 15.68
C VAL A 163 -6.97 3.44 17.16
N SER A 164 -6.11 3.01 18.07
CA SER A 164 -6.32 3.11 19.53
C SER A 164 -5.99 4.50 20.09
N ARG A 165 -5.48 5.41 19.27
CA ARG A 165 -5.06 6.75 19.65
C ARG A 165 -5.91 7.82 18.96
N LYS A 166 -5.99 9.01 19.56
CA LYS A 166 -6.66 10.18 18.98
C LYS A 166 -5.69 11.04 18.19
N GLY A 167 -6.13 11.51 17.02
CA GLY A 167 -5.37 12.41 16.15
C GLY A 167 -4.39 11.70 15.22
N ALA A 168 -4.16 12.27 14.03
CA ALA A 168 -3.39 11.63 12.98
C ALA A 168 -1.89 11.52 13.31
N ALA A 169 -1.21 12.64 13.56
CA ALA A 169 0.24 12.64 13.80
C ALA A 169 0.63 11.97 15.14
N PRO A 170 -0.03 12.28 16.29
CA PRO A 170 0.24 11.61 17.55
C PRO A 170 -0.13 10.13 17.58
N SER A 171 -0.98 9.67 16.65
CA SER A 171 -1.42 8.27 16.56
C SER A 171 -0.39 7.37 15.92
N ILE A 172 0.57 7.89 15.16
CA ILE A 172 1.59 7.10 14.47
C ILE A 172 2.57 6.54 15.51
N PRO A 173 2.63 5.20 15.65
CA PRO A 173 3.54 4.59 16.64
C PRO A 173 4.99 4.62 16.16
N THR A 174 5.90 4.59 17.13
CA THR A 174 7.32 4.33 16.90
C THR A 174 7.58 2.85 16.65
N MET A 175 8.73 2.51 16.06
CA MET A 175 9.12 1.11 15.83
C MET A 175 9.18 0.31 17.16
N ASP A 176 9.71 0.91 18.22
CA ASP A 176 9.80 0.26 19.55
C ASP A 176 8.41 -0.06 20.12
N GLU A 177 7.45 0.85 19.97
CA GLU A 177 6.07 0.61 20.38
C GLU A 177 5.43 -0.54 19.60
N VAL A 178 5.67 -0.61 18.29
CA VAL A 178 5.17 -1.69 17.43
C VAL A 178 5.79 -3.03 17.82
N GLU A 179 7.10 -3.09 18.01
CA GLU A 179 7.80 -4.31 18.41
C GLU A 179 7.33 -4.82 19.78
N ASN A 180 7.13 -3.92 20.73
CA ASN A 180 6.60 -4.28 22.05
C ASN A 180 5.16 -4.81 21.96
N TYR A 181 4.32 -4.19 21.15
CA TYR A 181 2.94 -4.65 20.90
C TYR A 181 2.89 -6.06 20.28
N MET A 182 3.81 -6.36 19.38
CA MET A 182 3.89 -7.68 18.73
C MET A 182 4.31 -8.80 19.68
N LYS A 183 5.06 -8.48 20.74
CA LYS A 183 5.54 -9.46 21.76
C LYS A 183 4.47 -9.82 22.79
N GLY A 184 3.47 -8.99 23.00
CA GLY A 184 2.33 -9.21 23.91
C GLY A 184 1.19 -9.97 23.24
#